data_188affd7f08183d4725f5e99c4ae8ef3
#
_entry.id   188affd7f08183d4725f5e99c4ae8ef3
#
_cell.length_a   1.000
_cell.length_b   1.000
_cell.length_c   1.000
_cell.angle_alpha   90.00
_cell.angle_beta   90.00
_cell.angle_gamma   90.00
#
_symmetry.space_group_name_H-M   'P 1'
#
loop_
_entity.id
_entity.type
_entity.pdbx_description
1 polymer ?
#
loop_
_entity_poly.entity_id
_entity_poly.type
_entity_poly.pdbx_seq_one_letter_code
_entity_poly.pdbx_strand_id
1 'polypeptide(L)'
;MIPILDSKRQYATIGSEVEKAVCEVLRSGSYILGPNTKAFEQEMADFYGCKYTVGLNSGTDALHLALRALNIGAGDEVITVAFTFVATTEAIGIVGAKPVFVDIDENTFNLDASKLEAAITPRTKAIIPVHLYGQPCDMDAIMAVAKKHNLHVIEDCCQAVGALYKGKMVGTFGDFGCLSFYPTKNLGGMGDGGLIMTSDEKLRDRVVALRNHGGAVRYHHDEIGVNSRLDEIQAAILRVKLPHIKDWNEARRKHAYYYNELFKDCADIQTPAELDDTYCVYHQYTVKIPNRDEVHKMLQERGIGAMLYYPIPLHLQKVHEYLGVGKGSLPISEKNTEMVISLPMFPELTEEEQRTIASTLIDCIEKSKSKAAV
;
A
#
# COMPACT_ATOMS: atom_id res chain seq x y z
N MET A 1 25.61 9.01 1.02
CA MET A 1 24.40 8.64 0.26
C MET A 1 23.23 8.61 1.22
N ILE A 2 22.15 9.31 0.91
CA ILE A 2 20.90 9.29 1.69
C ILE A 2 19.94 8.33 0.96
N PRO A 3 19.66 7.14 1.52
CA PRO A 3 18.80 6.14 0.85
C PRO A 3 17.31 6.53 0.93
N ILE A 4 16.47 5.92 0.07
CA ILE A 4 15.01 6.11 0.12
C ILE A 4 14.42 5.65 1.47
N LEU A 5 15.02 4.62 2.07
CA LEU A 5 14.72 4.03 3.37
C LEU A 5 16.01 3.44 3.96
N ASP A 6 16.21 3.59 5.28
CA ASP A 6 17.35 2.99 5.99
C ASP A 6 16.88 2.05 7.11
N SER A 7 16.68 0.78 6.77
CA SER A 7 16.28 -0.25 7.74
C SER A 7 17.33 -0.53 8.82
N LYS A 8 18.62 -0.17 8.59
CA LYS A 8 19.68 -0.35 9.58
C LYS A 8 19.52 0.61 10.75
N ARG A 9 19.04 1.84 10.50
CA ARG A 9 18.74 2.80 11.58
C ARG A 9 17.62 2.30 12.46
N GLN A 10 16.53 1.78 11.88
CA GLN A 10 15.47 1.18 12.65
C GLN A 10 15.96 -0.03 13.45
N TYR A 11 16.75 -0.92 12.82
CA TYR A 11 17.33 -2.07 13.51
C TYR A 11 18.24 -1.68 14.68
N ALA A 12 18.98 -0.58 14.57
CA ALA A 12 19.83 -0.10 15.66
C ALA A 12 19.03 0.26 16.94
N THR A 13 17.74 0.56 16.83
CA THR A 13 16.89 0.91 17.98
C THR A 13 16.18 -0.27 18.61
N ILE A 14 15.77 -1.29 17.81
CA ILE A 14 14.94 -2.41 18.27
C ILE A 14 15.61 -3.78 18.07
N GLY A 15 16.84 -3.83 17.55
CA GLY A 15 17.50 -5.08 17.12
C GLY A 15 17.62 -6.13 18.22
N SER A 16 17.98 -5.72 19.44
CA SER A 16 18.11 -6.66 20.56
C SER A 16 16.78 -7.36 20.93
N GLU A 17 15.66 -6.62 20.84
CA GLU A 17 14.33 -7.18 21.12
C GLU A 17 13.91 -8.12 20.00
N VAL A 18 14.18 -7.74 18.73
CA VAL A 18 13.94 -8.57 17.55
C VAL A 18 14.74 -9.87 17.62
N GLU A 19 16.05 -9.79 17.87
CA GLU A 19 16.91 -10.97 17.99
C GLU A 19 16.42 -11.92 19.09
N LYS A 20 16.04 -11.38 20.25
CA LYS A 20 15.49 -12.17 21.35
C LYS A 20 14.20 -12.88 20.90
N ALA A 21 13.25 -12.18 20.30
CA ALA A 21 11.98 -12.74 19.85
C ALA A 21 12.19 -13.84 18.79
N VAL A 22 13.08 -13.63 17.82
CA VAL A 22 13.44 -14.64 16.81
C VAL A 22 14.08 -15.87 17.44
N CYS A 23 15.04 -15.68 18.36
CA CYS A 23 15.68 -16.80 19.07
C CYS A 23 14.68 -17.61 19.91
N GLU A 24 13.68 -16.98 20.51
CA GLU A 24 12.61 -17.67 21.23
C GLU A 24 11.78 -18.56 20.30
N VAL A 25 11.41 -18.07 19.10
CA VAL A 25 10.73 -18.88 18.08
C VAL A 25 11.59 -20.08 17.67
N LEU A 26 12.89 -19.86 17.39
CA LEU A 26 13.81 -20.95 16.99
C LEU A 26 13.91 -22.03 18.07
N ARG A 27 13.99 -21.64 19.33
CA ARG A 27 14.06 -22.59 20.48
C ARG A 27 12.75 -23.33 20.71
N SER A 28 11.61 -22.72 20.37
CA SER A 28 10.29 -23.33 20.57
C SER A 28 9.99 -24.49 19.62
N GLY A 29 10.63 -24.51 18.44
CA GLY A 29 10.32 -25.46 17.36
C GLY A 29 8.94 -25.26 16.71
N SER A 30 8.19 -24.23 17.09
CA SER A 30 6.87 -23.89 16.52
C SER A 30 7.05 -22.82 15.46
N TYR A 31 7.04 -23.18 14.17
CA TYR A 31 7.39 -22.27 13.09
C TYR A 31 6.19 -21.82 12.24
N ILE A 32 5.06 -22.51 12.32
CA ILE A 32 3.89 -22.29 11.46
C ILE A 32 2.63 -22.19 12.32
N LEU A 33 1.88 -21.09 12.16
CA LEU A 33 0.60 -20.82 12.84
C LEU A 33 0.67 -21.05 14.37
N GLY A 34 1.79 -20.65 14.95
CA GLY A 34 2.08 -20.80 16.37
C GLY A 34 1.50 -19.68 17.24
N PRO A 35 2.02 -19.54 18.48
CA PRO A 35 1.50 -18.56 19.44
C PRO A 35 1.73 -17.10 19.00
N ASN A 36 2.86 -16.77 18.31
CA ASN A 36 3.10 -15.40 17.86
C ASN A 36 2.17 -14.99 16.72
N THR A 37 1.88 -15.89 15.78
CA THR A 37 0.92 -15.61 14.71
C THR A 37 -0.46 -15.33 15.29
N LYS A 38 -0.94 -16.14 16.23
CA LYS A 38 -2.24 -15.94 16.89
C LYS A 38 -2.29 -14.64 17.70
N ALA A 39 -1.22 -14.36 18.45
CA ALA A 39 -1.15 -13.13 19.24
C ALA A 39 -1.09 -11.89 18.33
N PHE A 40 -0.29 -11.93 17.26
CA PHE A 40 -0.20 -10.84 16.29
C PHE A 40 -1.54 -10.59 15.57
N GLU A 41 -2.25 -11.66 15.19
CA GLU A 41 -3.59 -11.53 14.63
C GLU A 41 -4.52 -10.79 15.60
N GLN A 42 -4.52 -11.15 16.90
CA GLN A 42 -5.34 -10.44 17.89
C GLN A 42 -4.88 -9.00 18.13
N GLU A 43 -3.57 -8.76 18.27
CA GLU A 43 -2.99 -7.43 18.47
C GLU A 43 -3.31 -6.49 17.30
N MET A 44 -3.33 -7.01 16.07
CA MET A 44 -3.73 -6.25 14.88
C MET A 44 -5.24 -5.99 14.85
N ALA A 45 -6.06 -6.95 15.26
CA ALA A 45 -7.51 -6.73 15.38
C ALA A 45 -7.82 -5.62 16.40
N ASP A 46 -7.16 -5.64 17.55
CA ASP A 46 -7.30 -4.62 18.58
C ASP A 46 -6.80 -3.24 18.11
N PHE A 47 -5.66 -3.21 17.40
CA PHE A 47 -5.09 -1.99 16.85
C PHE A 47 -6.02 -1.31 15.84
N TYR A 48 -6.65 -2.10 14.95
CA TYR A 48 -7.58 -1.60 13.92
C TYR A 48 -9.02 -1.40 14.42
N GLY A 49 -9.37 -1.96 15.57
CA GLY A 49 -10.75 -1.99 16.06
C GLY A 49 -11.68 -2.83 15.17
N CYS A 50 -11.15 -3.84 14.49
CA CYS A 50 -11.92 -4.82 13.71
C CYS A 50 -12.09 -6.13 14.49
N LYS A 51 -13.02 -7.00 14.04
CA LYS A 51 -13.29 -8.25 14.78
C LYS A 51 -12.25 -9.34 14.53
N TYR A 52 -11.77 -9.44 13.29
CA TYR A 52 -10.93 -10.56 12.87
C TYR A 52 -9.81 -10.09 11.96
N THR A 53 -8.65 -10.69 12.15
CA THR A 53 -7.52 -10.58 11.24
C THR A 53 -6.96 -11.97 10.92
N VAL A 54 -6.36 -12.12 9.76
CA VAL A 54 -5.79 -13.39 9.30
C VAL A 54 -4.42 -13.11 8.66
N GLY A 55 -3.36 -13.60 9.29
CA GLY A 55 -1.98 -13.45 8.80
C GLY A 55 -1.71 -14.32 7.57
N LEU A 56 -1.06 -13.75 6.58
CA LEU A 56 -0.77 -14.33 5.27
C LEU A 56 0.71 -14.10 4.91
N ASN A 57 1.17 -14.72 3.82
CA ASN A 57 2.57 -14.60 3.39
C ASN A 57 2.87 -13.30 2.62
N SER A 58 1.86 -12.61 2.08
CA SER A 58 2.07 -11.35 1.35
C SER A 58 0.79 -10.51 1.25
N GLY A 59 0.95 -9.21 0.94
CA GLY A 59 -0.18 -8.33 0.61
C GLY A 59 -0.87 -8.73 -0.70
N THR A 60 -0.14 -9.29 -1.66
CA THR A 60 -0.71 -9.83 -2.89
C THR A 60 -1.68 -10.97 -2.60
N ASP A 61 -1.30 -11.90 -1.72
CA ASP A 61 -2.19 -12.97 -1.29
C ASP A 61 -3.37 -12.46 -0.46
N ALA A 62 -3.19 -11.38 0.28
CA ALA A 62 -4.31 -10.75 0.99
C ALA A 62 -5.40 -10.30 0.00
N LEU A 63 -5.04 -9.58 -1.06
CA LEU A 63 -5.97 -9.19 -2.12
C LEU A 63 -6.56 -10.39 -2.87
N HIS A 64 -5.71 -11.35 -3.23
CA HIS A 64 -6.12 -12.57 -3.92
C HIS A 64 -7.14 -13.38 -3.11
N LEU A 65 -6.87 -13.62 -1.83
CA LEU A 65 -7.75 -14.42 -0.97
C LEU A 65 -9.02 -13.66 -0.57
N ALA A 66 -8.98 -12.33 -0.49
CA ALA A 66 -10.18 -11.50 -0.31
C ALA A 66 -11.14 -11.68 -1.50
N LEU A 67 -10.65 -11.57 -2.74
CA LEU A 67 -11.45 -11.80 -3.95
C LEU A 67 -12.05 -13.21 -3.98
N ARG A 68 -11.26 -14.22 -3.67
CA ARG A 68 -11.73 -15.62 -3.62
C ARG A 68 -12.77 -15.84 -2.53
N ALA A 69 -12.57 -15.24 -1.36
CA ALA A 69 -13.52 -15.35 -0.25
C ALA A 69 -14.90 -14.73 -0.58
N LEU A 70 -14.93 -13.77 -1.49
CA LEU A 70 -16.15 -13.16 -2.03
C LEU A 70 -16.71 -13.88 -3.26
N ASN A 71 -16.15 -15.02 -3.67
CA ASN A 71 -16.52 -15.77 -4.88
C ASN A 71 -16.34 -14.96 -6.18
N ILE A 72 -15.42 -14.02 -6.22
CA ILE A 72 -15.12 -13.24 -7.43
C ILE A 72 -14.14 -14.03 -8.28
N GLY A 73 -14.45 -14.14 -9.57
CA GLY A 73 -13.66 -14.95 -10.49
C GLY A 73 -13.94 -14.69 -11.97
N ALA A 74 -13.79 -15.75 -12.80
CA ALA A 74 -13.93 -15.65 -14.24
C ALA A 74 -15.33 -15.12 -14.65
N GLY A 75 -15.34 -14.10 -15.51
CA GLY A 75 -16.54 -13.40 -15.97
C GLY A 75 -16.93 -12.18 -15.15
N ASP A 76 -16.37 -12.01 -13.95
CA ASP A 76 -16.59 -10.85 -13.09
C ASP A 76 -15.65 -9.70 -13.45
N GLU A 77 -16.06 -8.49 -13.11
CA GLU A 77 -15.27 -7.27 -13.23
C GLU A 77 -15.01 -6.65 -11.85
N VAL A 78 -13.77 -6.17 -11.65
CA VAL A 78 -13.36 -5.49 -10.41
C VAL A 78 -12.79 -4.12 -10.76
N ILE A 79 -13.39 -3.06 -10.22
CA ILE A 79 -12.96 -1.68 -10.47
C ILE A 79 -11.78 -1.35 -9.55
N THR A 80 -10.73 -0.76 -10.14
CA THR A 80 -9.58 -0.22 -9.42
C THR A 80 -8.91 0.90 -10.23
N VAL A 81 -7.74 1.37 -9.79
CA VAL A 81 -6.95 2.41 -10.45
C VAL A 81 -5.77 1.84 -11.23
N ALA A 82 -5.34 2.56 -12.28
CA ALA A 82 -4.13 2.20 -13.02
C ALA A 82 -2.85 2.76 -12.39
N PHE A 83 -2.98 3.72 -11.47
CA PHE A 83 -1.86 4.35 -10.76
C PHE A 83 -1.68 3.68 -9.39
N THR A 84 -1.16 2.46 -9.38
CA THR A 84 -0.88 1.66 -8.19
C THR A 84 0.22 0.63 -8.46
N PHE A 85 0.60 -0.13 -7.43
CA PHE A 85 1.47 -1.30 -7.61
C PHE A 85 0.72 -2.43 -8.31
N VAL A 86 1.44 -3.20 -9.12
CA VAL A 86 0.85 -4.26 -9.97
C VAL A 86 0.06 -5.31 -9.17
N ALA A 87 0.41 -5.57 -7.91
CA ALA A 87 -0.25 -6.58 -7.08
C ALA A 87 -1.77 -6.39 -6.98
N THR A 88 -2.26 -5.13 -7.01
CA THR A 88 -3.71 -4.85 -7.00
C THR A 88 -4.42 -5.49 -8.19
N THR A 89 -3.86 -5.35 -9.39
CA THR A 89 -4.45 -5.93 -10.61
C THR A 89 -4.05 -7.38 -10.85
N GLU A 90 -2.87 -7.78 -10.37
CA GLU A 90 -2.39 -9.16 -10.40
C GLU A 90 -3.33 -10.07 -9.62
N ALA A 91 -3.75 -9.68 -8.42
CA ALA A 91 -4.72 -10.42 -7.62
C ALA A 91 -6.06 -10.62 -8.36
N ILE A 92 -6.53 -9.59 -9.07
CA ILE A 92 -7.74 -9.67 -9.91
C ILE A 92 -7.53 -10.67 -11.06
N GLY A 93 -6.38 -10.61 -11.73
CA GLY A 93 -6.05 -11.52 -12.83
C GLY A 93 -5.90 -12.98 -12.39
N ILE A 94 -5.30 -13.23 -11.23
CA ILE A 94 -5.10 -14.58 -10.68
C ILE A 94 -6.43 -15.30 -10.44
N VAL A 95 -7.47 -14.59 -9.99
CA VAL A 95 -8.82 -15.18 -9.83
C VAL A 95 -9.58 -15.31 -11.15
N GLY A 96 -9.01 -14.85 -12.27
CA GLY A 96 -9.64 -14.87 -13.59
C GLY A 96 -10.67 -13.75 -13.82
N ALA A 97 -10.81 -12.80 -12.88
CA ALA A 97 -11.64 -11.63 -13.06
C ALA A 97 -10.95 -10.58 -13.93
N LYS A 98 -11.70 -9.63 -14.45
CA LYS A 98 -11.22 -8.56 -15.31
C LYS A 98 -11.06 -7.26 -14.50
N PRO A 99 -9.86 -6.65 -14.42
CA PRO A 99 -9.71 -5.32 -13.88
C PRO A 99 -10.38 -4.29 -14.80
N VAL A 100 -11.13 -3.37 -14.21
CA VAL A 100 -11.71 -2.19 -14.86
C VAL A 100 -11.08 -0.96 -14.23
N PHE A 101 -10.39 -0.18 -15.05
CA PHE A 101 -9.66 0.99 -14.55
C PHE A 101 -10.55 2.23 -14.53
N VAL A 102 -10.51 2.96 -13.44
CA VAL A 102 -10.95 4.36 -13.33
C VAL A 102 -9.75 5.26 -13.12
N ASP A 103 -9.84 6.51 -13.54
CA ASP A 103 -8.74 7.44 -13.33
C ASP A 103 -8.69 7.93 -11.89
N ILE A 104 -7.58 8.51 -11.50
CA ILE A 104 -7.32 9.02 -10.16
C ILE A 104 -7.70 10.49 -10.01
N ASP A 105 -7.83 10.96 -8.79
CA ASP A 105 -7.80 12.38 -8.44
C ASP A 105 -6.37 12.92 -8.61
N GLU A 106 -6.24 14.09 -9.23
CA GLU A 106 -4.94 14.67 -9.61
C GLU A 106 -4.08 15.03 -8.39
N ASN A 107 -4.68 15.34 -7.25
CA ASN A 107 -3.98 15.84 -6.08
C ASN A 107 -3.62 14.74 -5.08
N THR A 108 -4.53 13.80 -4.87
CA THR A 108 -4.37 12.71 -3.89
C THR A 108 -3.79 11.44 -4.47
N PHE A 109 -3.79 11.29 -5.81
CA PHE A 109 -3.43 10.07 -6.56
C PHE A 109 -4.33 8.86 -6.28
N ASN A 110 -5.36 9.03 -5.48
CA ASN A 110 -6.32 7.99 -5.12
C ASN A 110 -7.47 7.92 -6.14
N LEU A 111 -8.25 6.86 -6.08
CA LEU A 111 -9.41 6.63 -6.91
C LEU A 111 -10.36 7.84 -6.89
N ASP A 112 -10.68 8.40 -8.07
CA ASP A 112 -11.69 9.45 -8.22
C ASP A 112 -13.09 8.81 -8.17
N ALA A 113 -13.75 8.92 -7.02
CA ALA A 113 -15.05 8.31 -6.79
C ALA A 113 -16.15 8.84 -7.74
N SER A 114 -15.99 10.05 -8.29
CA SER A 114 -16.94 10.62 -9.26
C SER A 114 -17.01 9.83 -10.56
N LYS A 115 -15.97 9.04 -10.88
CA LYS A 115 -15.86 8.23 -12.10
C LYS A 115 -16.36 6.80 -11.93
N LEU A 116 -16.69 6.38 -10.69
CA LEU A 116 -17.07 5.00 -10.40
C LEU A 116 -18.34 4.57 -11.15
N GLU A 117 -19.41 5.37 -11.09
CA GLU A 117 -20.70 4.99 -11.66
C GLU A 117 -20.63 4.70 -13.15
N ALA A 118 -19.82 5.47 -13.87
CA ALA A 118 -19.64 5.29 -15.32
C ALA A 118 -18.89 4.00 -15.69
N ALA A 119 -18.14 3.42 -14.74
CA ALA A 119 -17.37 2.19 -14.94
C ALA A 119 -18.16 0.93 -14.55
N ILE A 120 -19.31 1.06 -13.90
CA ILE A 120 -20.10 -0.07 -13.41
C ILE A 120 -20.87 -0.74 -14.55
N THR A 121 -20.77 -2.05 -14.63
CA THR A 121 -21.51 -2.92 -15.55
C THR A 121 -22.25 -4.02 -14.76
N PRO A 122 -23.13 -4.80 -15.38
CA PRO A 122 -23.77 -5.94 -14.71
C PRO A 122 -22.79 -7.03 -14.22
N ARG A 123 -21.54 -7.02 -14.71
CA ARG A 123 -20.47 -7.93 -14.30
C ARG A 123 -19.64 -7.40 -13.15
N THR A 124 -19.75 -6.12 -12.81
CA THR A 124 -18.99 -5.52 -11.71
C THR A 124 -19.41 -6.16 -10.38
N LYS A 125 -18.46 -6.66 -9.62
CA LYS A 125 -18.67 -7.31 -8.32
C LYS A 125 -18.02 -6.59 -7.16
N ALA A 126 -16.88 -5.92 -7.41
CA ALA A 126 -16.15 -5.25 -6.34
C ALA A 126 -15.46 -3.97 -6.83
N ILE A 127 -15.12 -3.14 -5.85
CA ILE A 127 -14.21 -2.01 -5.97
C ILE A 127 -13.01 -2.28 -5.08
N ILE A 128 -11.78 -2.08 -5.61
CA ILE A 128 -10.54 -2.09 -4.82
C ILE A 128 -9.99 -0.66 -4.81
N PRO A 129 -10.35 0.19 -3.83
CA PRO A 129 -9.67 1.44 -3.58
C PRO A 129 -8.28 1.17 -3.03
N VAL A 130 -7.29 1.94 -3.47
CA VAL A 130 -5.90 1.86 -2.99
C VAL A 130 -5.59 3.13 -2.20
N HIS A 131 -5.23 2.98 -0.93
CA HIS A 131 -4.79 4.10 -0.09
C HIS A 131 -3.32 4.41 -0.38
N LEU A 132 -3.10 5.02 -1.55
CA LEU A 132 -1.76 5.17 -2.13
C LEU A 132 -0.89 6.11 -1.29
N TYR A 133 0.39 5.77 -1.14
CA TYR A 133 1.40 6.50 -0.37
C TYR A 133 1.07 6.68 1.12
N GLY A 134 -0.03 6.08 1.60
CA GLY A 134 -0.52 6.25 2.96
C GLY A 134 -1.61 7.30 3.11
N GLN A 135 -2.07 7.90 2.01
CA GLN A 135 -3.20 8.82 1.97
C GLN A 135 -4.51 8.03 1.84
N PRO A 136 -5.46 8.18 2.78
CA PRO A 136 -6.79 7.56 2.66
C PRO A 136 -7.55 8.03 1.40
N CYS A 137 -8.29 7.11 0.77
CA CYS A 137 -9.29 7.45 -0.23
C CYS A 137 -10.49 8.17 0.42
N ASP A 138 -11.32 8.84 -0.39
CA ASP A 138 -12.64 9.31 0.01
C ASP A 138 -13.60 8.10 0.18
N MET A 139 -13.55 7.52 1.39
CA MET A 139 -14.30 6.29 1.67
C MET A 139 -15.81 6.53 1.71
N ASP A 140 -16.28 7.72 2.09
CA ASP A 140 -17.72 7.99 2.11
C ASP A 140 -18.30 7.95 0.68
N ALA A 141 -17.63 8.59 -0.28
CA ALA A 141 -18.07 8.58 -1.67
C ALA A 141 -18.00 7.17 -2.29
N ILE A 142 -16.92 6.44 -2.02
CA ILE A 142 -16.76 5.05 -2.52
C ILE A 142 -17.81 4.13 -1.93
N MET A 143 -18.03 4.17 -0.62
CA MET A 143 -19.02 3.31 0.06
C MET A 143 -20.45 3.66 -0.34
N ALA A 144 -20.75 4.93 -0.63
CA ALA A 144 -22.07 5.32 -1.14
C ALA A 144 -22.36 4.66 -2.51
N VAL A 145 -21.40 4.68 -3.44
CA VAL A 145 -21.53 4.01 -4.74
C VAL A 145 -21.62 2.50 -4.58
N ALA A 146 -20.75 1.90 -3.78
CA ALA A 146 -20.75 0.46 -3.53
C ALA A 146 -22.08 -0.02 -2.97
N LYS A 147 -22.64 0.69 -1.97
CA LYS A 147 -23.96 0.38 -1.40
C LYS A 147 -25.09 0.51 -2.41
N LYS A 148 -25.09 1.58 -3.22
CA LYS A 148 -26.11 1.82 -4.25
C LYS A 148 -26.17 0.69 -5.27
N HIS A 149 -25.01 0.13 -5.64
CA HIS A 149 -24.90 -0.90 -6.67
C HIS A 149 -24.67 -2.32 -6.12
N ASN A 150 -24.77 -2.49 -4.79
CA ASN A 150 -24.54 -3.77 -4.09
C ASN A 150 -23.19 -4.41 -4.46
N LEU A 151 -22.13 -3.61 -4.46
CA LEU A 151 -20.76 -4.03 -4.75
C LEU A 151 -19.99 -4.28 -3.46
N HIS A 152 -19.10 -5.26 -3.49
CA HIS A 152 -18.12 -5.47 -2.44
C HIS A 152 -17.02 -4.40 -2.48
N VAL A 153 -16.41 -4.12 -1.31
CA VAL A 153 -15.27 -3.22 -1.21
C VAL A 153 -14.12 -3.95 -0.51
N ILE A 154 -12.97 -4.03 -1.19
CA ILE A 154 -11.72 -4.57 -0.67
C ILE A 154 -10.72 -3.42 -0.62
N GLU A 155 -10.38 -2.94 0.57
CA GLU A 155 -9.45 -1.83 0.73
C GLU A 155 -8.00 -2.33 0.60
N ASP A 156 -7.27 -1.85 -0.41
CA ASP A 156 -5.82 -2.07 -0.51
C ASP A 156 -5.10 -1.06 0.39
N CYS A 157 -4.81 -1.48 1.62
CA CYS A 157 -4.12 -0.72 2.65
C CYS A 157 -2.62 -1.05 2.72
N CYS A 158 -2.04 -1.69 1.70
CA CYS A 158 -0.63 -2.12 1.71
C CYS A 158 0.39 -0.98 1.87
N GLN A 159 -0.05 0.26 1.76
CA GLN A 159 0.76 1.46 1.98
C GLN A 159 0.21 2.35 3.11
N ALA A 160 -0.79 1.90 3.87
CA ALA A 160 -1.57 2.77 4.74
C ALA A 160 -1.81 2.21 6.15
N VAL A 161 -0.84 1.47 6.71
CA VAL A 161 -0.96 0.94 8.07
C VAL A 161 -1.11 2.08 9.08
N GLY A 162 -2.28 2.11 9.77
CA GLY A 162 -2.59 3.13 10.77
C GLY A 162 -3.11 4.46 10.22
N ALA A 163 -3.40 4.56 8.92
CA ALA A 163 -4.03 5.73 8.33
C ALA A 163 -5.51 5.84 8.72
N LEU A 164 -6.02 7.08 8.88
CA LEU A 164 -7.39 7.33 9.32
C LEU A 164 -8.15 8.18 8.29
N TYR A 165 -9.38 7.81 8.07
CA TYR A 165 -10.39 8.62 7.39
C TYR A 165 -11.50 8.96 8.37
N LYS A 166 -11.71 10.25 8.65
CA LYS A 166 -12.69 10.76 9.64
C LYS A 166 -12.60 10.04 11.00
N GLY A 167 -11.35 9.85 11.47
CA GLY A 167 -11.07 9.22 12.76
C GLY A 167 -11.21 7.70 12.81
N LYS A 168 -11.60 7.03 11.70
CA LYS A 168 -11.71 5.58 11.59
C LYS A 168 -10.56 5.03 10.72
N MET A 169 -9.94 3.93 11.14
CA MET A 169 -8.84 3.31 10.39
C MET A 169 -9.31 2.78 9.03
N VAL A 170 -8.58 3.11 7.96
CA VAL A 170 -8.77 2.50 6.63
C VAL A 170 -8.50 1.00 6.71
N GLY A 171 -9.18 0.22 5.86
CA GLY A 171 -9.18 -1.24 5.93
C GLY A 171 -10.30 -1.81 6.78
N THR A 172 -11.15 -0.94 7.38
CA THR A 172 -12.30 -1.35 8.19
C THR A 172 -13.64 -0.83 7.66
N PHE A 173 -13.65 -0.19 6.50
CA PHE A 173 -14.86 0.34 5.86
C PHE A 173 -15.55 -0.69 4.99
N GLY A 174 -14.78 -1.47 4.21
CA GLY A 174 -15.26 -2.48 3.28
C GLY A 174 -15.47 -3.86 3.90
N ASP A 175 -15.67 -4.85 3.03
CA ASP A 175 -15.75 -6.27 3.42
C ASP A 175 -14.40 -6.79 3.93
N PHE A 176 -13.31 -6.31 3.29
CA PHE A 176 -11.94 -6.64 3.64
C PHE A 176 -11.02 -5.42 3.58
N GLY A 177 -10.03 -5.40 4.48
CA GLY A 177 -8.83 -4.59 4.38
C GLY A 177 -7.61 -5.48 4.22
N CYS A 178 -6.71 -5.13 3.30
CA CYS A 178 -5.52 -5.91 2.96
C CYS A 178 -4.24 -5.14 3.29
N LEU A 179 -3.32 -5.76 4.01
CA LEU A 179 -2.04 -5.20 4.41
C LEU A 179 -0.87 -6.00 3.83
N SER A 180 0.23 -5.30 3.62
CA SER A 180 1.54 -5.88 3.31
C SER A 180 2.53 -5.56 4.41
N PHE A 181 3.31 -6.54 4.80
CA PHE A 181 4.43 -6.40 5.72
C PHE A 181 5.78 -6.54 5.00
N TYR A 182 5.82 -6.28 3.69
CA TYR A 182 7.08 -6.18 2.95
C TYR A 182 8.04 -5.22 3.68
N PRO A 183 9.36 -5.49 3.75
CA PRO A 183 10.29 -4.78 4.65
C PRO A 183 10.30 -3.26 4.56
N THR A 184 9.92 -2.70 3.42
CA THR A 184 9.86 -1.23 3.23
C THR A 184 8.58 -0.58 3.75
N LYS A 185 7.56 -1.36 4.15
CA LYS A 185 6.28 -0.83 4.65
C LYS A 185 6.44 -0.18 6.02
N ASN A 186 5.51 0.73 6.38
CA ASN A 186 5.54 1.41 7.66
C ASN A 186 5.61 0.43 8.84
N LEU A 187 4.85 -0.68 8.76
CA LEU A 187 5.00 -1.85 9.60
C LEU A 187 5.56 -2.98 8.72
N GLY A 188 6.87 -2.98 8.47
CA GLY A 188 7.54 -3.99 7.66
C GLY A 188 8.12 -5.12 8.49
N GLY A 189 7.96 -6.36 8.05
CA GLY A 189 8.69 -7.52 8.57
C GLY A 189 10.18 -7.50 8.20
N MET A 190 10.86 -8.59 8.45
CA MET A 190 12.22 -8.87 7.97
C MET A 190 12.21 -10.02 6.96
N GLY A 191 11.22 -10.00 6.09
CA GLY A 191 10.86 -10.94 5.03
C GLY A 191 9.48 -10.59 4.51
N ASP A 192 8.85 -11.50 3.79
CA ASP A 192 7.49 -11.32 3.30
C ASP A 192 6.45 -11.51 4.41
N GLY A 193 5.30 -10.87 4.23
CA GLY A 193 4.15 -10.99 5.12
C GLY A 193 2.98 -10.15 4.63
N GLY A 194 1.79 -10.53 5.04
CA GLY A 194 0.55 -9.83 4.77
C GLY A 194 -0.52 -10.15 5.80
N LEU A 195 -1.65 -9.46 5.71
CA LEU A 195 -2.77 -9.66 6.61
C LEU A 195 -4.06 -9.22 5.95
N ILE A 196 -5.13 -9.95 6.22
CA ILE A 196 -6.50 -9.56 5.92
C ILE A 196 -7.20 -9.16 7.21
N MET A 197 -8.02 -8.11 7.12
CA MET A 197 -8.95 -7.66 8.17
C MET A 197 -10.37 -7.83 7.69
N THR A 198 -11.28 -8.25 8.57
CA THR A 198 -12.71 -8.28 8.30
C THR A 198 -13.50 -8.24 9.62
N SER A 199 -14.77 -7.84 9.55
CA SER A 199 -15.71 -7.94 10.68
C SER A 199 -16.73 -9.06 10.51
N ASP A 200 -16.72 -9.78 9.40
CA ASP A 200 -17.58 -10.91 9.09
C ASP A 200 -16.87 -12.24 9.43
N GLU A 201 -17.48 -13.02 10.31
CA GLU A 201 -16.93 -14.30 10.76
C GLU A 201 -16.86 -15.34 9.64
N LYS A 202 -17.86 -15.38 8.75
CA LYS A 202 -17.89 -16.34 7.64
C LYS A 202 -16.80 -16.05 6.62
N LEU A 203 -16.56 -14.77 6.34
CA LEU A 203 -15.48 -14.34 5.46
C LEU A 203 -14.11 -14.66 6.08
N ARG A 204 -13.93 -14.44 7.40
CA ARG A 204 -12.73 -14.83 8.13
C ARG A 204 -12.47 -16.32 8.01
N ASP A 205 -13.48 -17.16 8.30
CA ASP A 205 -13.35 -18.63 8.26
C ASP A 205 -12.98 -19.13 6.88
N ARG A 206 -13.55 -18.52 5.86
CA ARG A 206 -13.22 -18.86 4.47
C ARG A 206 -11.78 -18.49 4.11
N VAL A 207 -11.30 -17.32 4.52
CA VAL A 207 -9.88 -16.94 4.32
C VAL A 207 -8.96 -17.91 5.07
N VAL A 208 -9.30 -18.30 6.29
CA VAL A 208 -8.54 -19.28 7.08
C VAL A 208 -8.46 -20.64 6.38
N ALA A 209 -9.55 -21.10 5.78
CA ALA A 209 -9.54 -22.33 4.99
C ALA A 209 -8.69 -22.17 3.72
N LEU A 210 -8.89 -21.09 2.95
CA LEU A 210 -8.18 -20.81 1.71
C LEU A 210 -6.67 -20.71 1.91
N ARG A 211 -6.19 -20.01 2.97
CA ARG A 211 -4.74 -19.89 3.26
C ARG A 211 -4.08 -21.21 3.62
N ASN A 212 -4.88 -22.21 3.97
CA ASN A 212 -4.41 -23.52 4.42
C ASN A 212 -4.95 -24.64 3.53
N HIS A 213 -4.72 -24.51 2.21
CA HIS A 213 -5.05 -25.49 1.19
C HIS A 213 -6.56 -25.78 1.00
N GLY A 214 -7.44 -24.83 1.36
CA GLY A 214 -8.88 -24.95 1.14
C GLY A 214 -9.60 -25.87 2.13
N GLY A 215 -9.03 -26.11 3.31
CA GLY A 215 -9.62 -26.97 4.30
C GLY A 215 -9.56 -26.39 5.72
N ALA A 216 -10.67 -26.46 6.46
CA ALA A 216 -10.76 -26.12 7.88
C ALA A 216 -10.27 -27.26 8.80
N VAL A 217 -10.38 -28.49 8.33
CA VAL A 217 -9.98 -29.71 9.05
C VAL A 217 -8.77 -30.32 8.36
N ARG A 218 -7.79 -30.77 9.16
CA ARG A 218 -6.56 -31.36 8.64
C ARG A 218 -6.85 -32.55 7.69
N TYR A 219 -6.27 -32.51 6.48
CA TYR A 219 -6.44 -33.49 5.40
C TYR A 219 -7.84 -33.56 4.78
N HIS A 220 -8.73 -32.60 5.10
CA HIS A 220 -10.01 -32.44 4.44
C HIS A 220 -10.01 -31.09 3.70
N HIS A 221 -10.16 -31.12 2.38
CA HIS A 221 -10.09 -29.95 1.51
C HIS A 221 -11.40 -29.82 0.74
N ASP A 222 -12.16 -28.77 1.03
CA ASP A 222 -13.49 -28.56 0.42
C ASP A 222 -13.40 -27.75 -0.88
N GLU A 223 -12.31 -26.98 -1.04
CA GLU A 223 -12.01 -26.23 -2.26
C GLU A 223 -10.49 -26.14 -2.48
N ILE A 224 -10.07 -25.72 -3.70
CA ILE A 224 -8.67 -25.47 -3.97
C ILE A 224 -8.21 -24.24 -3.21
N GLY A 225 -7.34 -24.41 -2.24
CA GLY A 225 -6.70 -23.31 -1.50
C GLY A 225 -5.27 -23.06 -1.95
N VAL A 226 -4.54 -22.34 -1.12
CA VAL A 226 -3.11 -22.05 -1.29
C VAL A 226 -2.37 -22.29 0.01
N ASN A 227 -1.05 -22.31 -0.05
CA ASN A 227 -0.20 -22.20 1.13
C ASN A 227 0.17 -20.71 1.31
N SER A 228 -0.62 -19.99 2.08
CA SER A 228 -0.37 -18.58 2.37
C SER A 228 -0.52 -18.30 3.87
N ARG A 229 0.57 -18.40 4.60
CA ARG A 229 0.62 -18.26 6.06
C ARG A 229 1.70 -17.25 6.45
N LEU A 230 1.42 -16.43 7.45
CA LEU A 230 2.45 -15.60 8.04
C LEU A 230 3.39 -16.50 8.86
N ASP A 231 4.68 -16.46 8.57
CA ASP A 231 5.69 -17.20 9.33
C ASP A 231 5.75 -16.75 10.78
N GLU A 232 5.92 -17.70 11.69
CA GLU A 232 5.99 -17.42 13.12
C GLU A 232 7.15 -16.48 13.48
N ILE A 233 8.25 -16.56 12.75
CA ILE A 233 9.39 -15.63 12.88
C ILE A 233 8.96 -14.22 12.50
N GLN A 234 8.26 -14.04 11.38
CA GLN A 234 7.80 -12.73 10.94
C GLN A 234 6.73 -12.17 11.89
N ALA A 235 5.83 -13.01 12.39
CA ALA A 235 4.86 -12.62 13.40
C ALA A 235 5.52 -12.11 14.67
N ALA A 236 6.55 -12.79 15.17
CA ALA A 236 7.31 -12.38 16.36
C ALA A 236 8.00 -11.03 16.14
N ILE A 237 8.63 -10.82 14.97
CA ILE A 237 9.26 -9.54 14.58
C ILE A 237 8.22 -8.41 14.54
N LEU A 238 7.08 -8.66 13.90
CA LEU A 238 6.01 -7.67 13.75
C LEU A 238 5.39 -7.29 15.11
N ARG A 239 5.28 -8.23 16.05
CA ARG A 239 4.84 -7.96 17.41
C ARG A 239 5.78 -7.03 18.17
N VAL A 240 7.10 -7.15 17.96
CA VAL A 240 8.09 -6.20 18.52
C VAL A 240 7.89 -4.81 17.90
N LYS A 241 7.59 -4.74 16.61
CA LYS A 241 7.46 -3.46 15.86
C LYS A 241 6.12 -2.76 16.05
N LEU A 242 5.02 -3.49 16.22
CA LEU A 242 3.67 -2.93 16.29
C LEU A 242 3.49 -1.83 17.36
N PRO A 243 4.04 -1.95 18.59
CA PRO A 243 3.94 -0.88 19.58
C PRO A 243 4.53 0.46 19.13
N HIS A 244 5.49 0.47 18.20
CA HIS A 244 6.17 1.68 17.72
C HIS A 244 5.48 2.34 16.53
N ILE A 245 4.49 1.69 15.88
CA ILE A 245 3.95 2.15 14.60
C ILE A 245 3.35 3.56 14.65
N LYS A 246 2.72 3.93 15.75
CA LYS A 246 2.13 5.27 15.92
C LYS A 246 3.22 6.35 15.94
N ASP A 247 4.29 6.13 16.67
CA ASP A 247 5.42 7.07 16.76
C ASP A 247 6.16 7.17 15.43
N TRP A 248 6.34 6.05 14.72
CA TRP A 248 6.95 6.05 13.38
C TRP A 248 6.10 6.78 12.34
N ASN A 249 4.78 6.58 12.36
CA ASN A 249 3.88 7.32 11.47
C ASN A 249 3.90 8.82 11.80
N GLU A 250 3.90 9.18 13.07
CA GLU A 250 3.99 10.60 13.48
C GLU A 250 5.33 11.24 13.07
N ALA A 251 6.44 10.50 13.18
CA ALA A 251 7.73 10.98 12.68
C ALA A 251 7.71 11.21 11.15
N ARG A 252 7.12 10.29 10.37
CA ARG A 252 6.93 10.48 8.92
C ARG A 252 6.07 11.70 8.60
N ARG A 253 4.99 11.95 9.34
CA ARG A 253 4.16 13.16 9.18
C ARG A 253 4.94 14.44 9.46
N LYS A 254 5.73 14.48 10.52
CA LYS A 254 6.62 15.62 10.82
C LYS A 254 7.60 15.89 9.69
N HIS A 255 8.22 14.82 9.16
CA HIS A 255 9.11 14.94 8.00
C HIS A 255 8.39 15.43 6.74
N ALA A 256 7.16 14.96 6.49
CA ALA A 256 6.37 15.41 5.36
C ALA A 256 6.03 16.90 5.45
N TYR A 257 5.60 17.37 6.62
CA TYR A 257 5.32 18.79 6.84
C TYR A 257 6.59 19.64 6.74
N TYR A 258 7.73 19.12 7.21
CA TYR A 258 8.99 19.83 7.05
C TYR A 258 9.43 19.93 5.58
N TYR A 259 9.24 18.89 4.79
CA TYR A 259 9.43 18.98 3.34
C TYR A 259 8.49 19.99 2.68
N ASN A 260 7.22 20.04 3.08
CA ASN A 260 6.29 21.06 2.57
C ASN A 260 6.81 22.49 2.84
N GLU A 261 7.35 22.75 4.03
CA GLU A 261 7.97 24.03 4.35
C GLU A 261 9.22 24.32 3.51
N LEU A 262 10.05 23.33 3.27
CA LEU A 262 11.26 23.49 2.44
C LEU A 262 10.94 23.78 0.97
N PHE A 263 9.77 23.36 0.48
CA PHE A 263 9.36 23.50 -0.93
C PHE A 263 8.34 24.62 -1.18
N LYS A 264 7.83 25.28 -0.14
CA LYS A 264 6.72 26.26 -0.24
C LYS A 264 6.95 27.40 -1.24
N ASP A 265 8.20 27.82 -1.40
CA ASP A 265 8.57 28.92 -2.29
C ASP A 265 9.05 28.42 -3.67
N CYS A 266 8.99 27.10 -3.95
CA CYS A 266 9.41 26.51 -5.21
C CYS A 266 8.19 26.15 -6.07
N ALA A 267 7.84 27.02 -7.01
CA ALA A 267 6.68 26.84 -7.91
C ALA A 267 6.75 25.58 -8.80
N ASP A 268 7.94 25.02 -8.97
CA ASP A 268 8.19 23.82 -9.79
C ASP A 268 7.93 22.51 -9.06
N ILE A 269 7.70 22.56 -7.75
CA ILE A 269 7.48 21.38 -6.92
C ILE A 269 6.05 21.42 -6.37
N GLN A 270 5.21 20.51 -6.85
CA GLN A 270 3.91 20.30 -6.23
C GLN A 270 4.02 19.22 -5.16
N THR A 271 3.85 19.62 -3.88
CA THR A 271 3.85 18.72 -2.73
C THR A 271 2.57 17.88 -2.68
N PRO A 272 2.59 16.70 -2.01
CA PRO A 272 1.41 15.87 -1.88
C PRO A 272 0.31 16.59 -1.08
N ALA A 273 -0.94 16.48 -1.55
CA ALA A 273 -2.10 16.97 -0.82
C ALA A 273 -2.53 15.94 0.24
N GLU A 274 -2.96 16.43 1.38
CA GLU A 274 -3.67 15.64 2.39
C GLU A 274 -5.13 16.08 2.39
N LEU A 275 -6.07 15.13 2.31
CA LEU A 275 -7.49 15.42 2.38
C LEU A 275 -7.87 15.87 3.80
N ASP A 276 -8.84 16.77 3.90
CA ASP A 276 -9.44 17.14 5.18
C ASP A 276 -9.97 15.91 5.92
N ASP A 277 -9.93 15.94 7.23
CA ASP A 277 -10.35 14.82 8.11
C ASP A 277 -9.63 13.49 7.87
N THR A 278 -8.42 13.51 7.27
CA THR A 278 -7.58 12.32 7.11
C THR A 278 -6.33 12.38 7.99
N TYR A 279 -5.77 11.20 8.27
CA TYR A 279 -4.45 11.05 8.85
C TYR A 279 -3.61 10.23 7.86
N CYS A 280 -2.89 10.93 6.99
CA CYS A 280 -1.95 10.31 6.05
C CYS A 280 -0.71 9.81 6.81
N VAL A 281 -0.27 8.58 6.54
CA VAL A 281 0.90 7.98 7.21
C VAL A 281 2.19 8.10 6.41
N TYR A 282 2.15 8.77 5.26
CA TYR A 282 3.30 9.08 4.41
C TYR A 282 4.25 7.88 4.26
N HIS A 283 3.71 6.76 3.76
CA HIS A 283 4.53 5.62 3.34
C HIS A 283 5.58 6.07 2.33
N GLN A 284 5.17 6.93 1.40
CA GLN A 284 6.02 7.67 0.47
C GLN A 284 5.73 9.17 0.59
N TYR A 285 6.76 9.99 0.43
CA TYR A 285 6.60 11.42 0.20
C TYR A 285 6.88 11.68 -1.28
N THR A 286 5.81 11.85 -2.05
CA THR A 286 5.86 11.92 -3.51
C THR A 286 5.46 13.31 -3.99
N VAL A 287 6.35 13.96 -4.72
CA VAL A 287 6.14 15.28 -5.32
C VAL A 287 5.99 15.16 -6.83
N LYS A 288 5.36 16.18 -7.47
CA LYS A 288 5.34 16.34 -8.92
C LYS A 288 6.33 17.42 -9.33
N ILE A 289 7.15 17.12 -10.32
CA ILE A 289 8.21 18.01 -10.82
C ILE A 289 8.27 17.96 -12.36
N PRO A 290 8.78 19.02 -13.02
CA PRO A 290 9.12 18.96 -14.44
C PRO A 290 10.39 18.14 -14.68
N ASN A 291 10.58 17.65 -15.92
CA ASN A 291 11.79 16.94 -16.36
C ASN A 291 12.22 15.80 -15.41
N ARG A 292 11.22 15.09 -14.83
CA ARG A 292 11.36 14.12 -13.76
C ARG A 292 12.48 13.09 -14.00
N ASP A 293 12.60 12.52 -15.20
CA ASP A 293 13.58 11.46 -15.49
C ASP A 293 15.02 11.98 -15.44
N GLU A 294 15.27 13.19 -15.97
CA GLU A 294 16.59 13.83 -15.89
C GLU A 294 16.91 14.19 -14.44
N VAL A 295 15.97 14.80 -13.73
CA VAL A 295 16.13 15.17 -12.32
C VAL A 295 16.40 13.92 -11.45
N HIS A 296 15.68 12.81 -11.68
CA HIS A 296 15.90 11.55 -10.98
C HIS A 296 17.33 11.04 -11.16
N LYS A 297 17.85 11.04 -12.41
CA LYS A 297 19.23 10.66 -12.70
C LYS A 297 20.23 11.55 -11.95
N MET A 298 20.04 12.87 -11.98
CA MET A 298 20.91 13.82 -11.30
C MET A 298 20.91 13.66 -9.78
N LEU A 299 19.76 13.33 -9.17
CA LEU A 299 19.67 13.01 -7.74
C LEU A 299 20.48 11.76 -7.39
N GLN A 300 20.34 10.70 -8.18
CA GLN A 300 21.10 9.47 -7.97
C GLN A 300 22.61 9.70 -8.08
N GLU A 301 23.06 10.46 -9.07
CA GLU A 301 24.48 10.84 -9.24
C GLU A 301 25.02 11.62 -8.03
N ARG A 302 24.16 12.36 -7.33
CA ARG A 302 24.48 13.11 -6.11
C ARG A 302 24.26 12.35 -4.81
N GLY A 303 23.92 11.06 -4.91
CA GLY A 303 23.76 10.20 -3.75
C GLY A 303 22.45 10.38 -3.00
N ILE A 304 21.40 10.89 -3.65
CA ILE A 304 20.03 10.94 -3.10
C ILE A 304 19.23 9.77 -3.67
N GLY A 305 18.74 8.90 -2.80
CA GLY A 305 17.98 7.70 -3.14
C GLY A 305 16.52 8.00 -3.46
N ALA A 306 16.25 8.75 -4.54
CA ALA A 306 14.88 8.98 -5.01
C ALA A 306 14.37 7.81 -5.86
N MET A 307 13.05 7.59 -5.88
CA MET A 307 12.40 6.48 -6.60
C MET A 307 11.17 6.95 -7.38
N LEU A 308 10.81 6.19 -8.41
CA LEU A 308 9.64 6.47 -9.26
C LEU A 308 8.51 5.48 -8.93
N TYR A 309 7.50 5.94 -8.23
CA TYR A 309 6.30 5.17 -7.91
C TYR A 309 5.05 5.85 -8.49
N TYR A 310 4.59 5.55 -9.76
CA TYR A 310 5.14 4.52 -10.64
C TYR A 310 5.48 5.12 -12.01
N PRO A 311 6.45 4.58 -12.77
CA PRO A 311 6.91 5.21 -14.01
C PRO A 311 5.98 4.94 -15.21
N ILE A 312 5.13 3.91 -15.12
CA ILE A 312 4.19 3.50 -16.19
C ILE A 312 2.86 3.12 -15.53
N PRO A 313 1.74 3.69 -15.95
CA PRO A 313 0.43 3.31 -15.41
C PRO A 313 0.06 1.90 -15.88
N LEU A 314 -0.61 1.13 -15.02
CA LEU A 314 -0.82 -0.31 -15.25
C LEU A 314 -1.54 -0.63 -16.56
N HIS A 315 -2.50 0.20 -17.00
CA HIS A 315 -3.23 -0.03 -18.25
C HIS A 315 -2.34 0.04 -19.51
N LEU A 316 -1.18 0.69 -19.42
CA LEU A 316 -0.20 0.76 -20.52
C LEU A 316 0.91 -0.29 -20.39
N GLN A 317 0.88 -1.12 -19.37
CA GLN A 317 1.84 -2.21 -19.23
C GLN A 317 1.40 -3.43 -20.06
N LYS A 318 2.38 -4.15 -20.62
CA LYS A 318 2.17 -5.31 -21.48
C LYS A 318 1.24 -6.36 -20.87
N VAL A 319 1.30 -6.56 -19.55
CA VAL A 319 0.46 -7.52 -18.83
C VAL A 319 -1.04 -7.21 -18.95
N HIS A 320 -1.41 -5.97 -19.25
CA HIS A 320 -2.80 -5.51 -19.39
C HIS A 320 -3.20 -5.14 -20.81
N GLU A 321 -2.34 -5.36 -21.81
CA GLU A 321 -2.60 -5.05 -23.22
C GLU A 321 -3.89 -5.73 -23.74
N TYR A 322 -4.21 -6.93 -23.22
CA TYR A 322 -5.42 -7.69 -23.55
C TYR A 322 -6.73 -6.98 -23.19
N LEU A 323 -6.67 -5.97 -22.31
CA LEU A 323 -7.86 -5.17 -21.91
C LEU A 323 -8.30 -4.18 -22.99
N GLY A 324 -7.41 -3.85 -23.92
CA GLY A 324 -7.69 -2.86 -24.99
C GLY A 324 -7.79 -1.41 -24.48
N VAL A 325 -7.31 -1.12 -23.27
CA VAL A 325 -7.28 0.24 -22.68
C VAL A 325 -5.98 0.92 -23.12
N GLY A 326 -6.06 1.79 -24.13
CA GLY A 326 -4.89 2.43 -24.72
C GLY A 326 -4.52 3.77 -24.08
N LYS A 327 -3.42 4.37 -24.59
CA LYS A 327 -2.97 5.72 -24.21
C LYS A 327 -4.07 6.76 -24.44
N GLY A 328 -4.23 7.69 -23.50
CA GLY A 328 -5.27 8.72 -23.50
C GLY A 328 -6.56 8.30 -22.79
N SER A 329 -6.69 7.03 -22.37
CA SER A 329 -7.89 6.54 -21.66
C SER A 329 -7.96 7.02 -20.21
N LEU A 330 -6.81 7.22 -19.56
CA LEU A 330 -6.67 7.64 -18.16
C LEU A 330 -5.68 8.81 -18.06
N PRO A 331 -6.07 10.00 -18.55
CA PRO A 331 -5.14 11.11 -18.78
C PRO A 331 -4.47 11.63 -17.50
N ILE A 332 -5.15 11.55 -16.34
CA ILE A 332 -4.56 12.01 -15.07
C ILE A 332 -3.51 11.02 -14.59
N SER A 333 -3.80 9.72 -14.63
CA SER A 333 -2.84 8.66 -14.30
C SER A 333 -1.61 8.75 -15.21
N GLU A 334 -1.82 8.91 -16.53
CA GLU A 334 -0.75 8.99 -17.52
C GLU A 334 0.15 10.21 -17.27
N LYS A 335 -0.43 11.40 -17.09
CA LYS A 335 0.30 12.63 -16.77
C LYS A 335 1.13 12.51 -15.49
N ASN A 336 0.54 11.95 -14.42
CA ASN A 336 1.24 11.84 -13.15
C ASN A 336 2.43 10.87 -13.22
N THR A 337 2.36 9.79 -14.01
CA THR A 337 3.52 8.88 -14.18
C THR A 337 4.73 9.54 -14.82
N GLU A 338 4.55 10.65 -15.53
CA GLU A 338 5.64 11.43 -16.14
C GLU A 338 6.25 12.45 -15.16
N MET A 339 5.56 12.78 -14.06
CA MET A 339 5.92 13.89 -13.17
C MET A 339 6.35 13.45 -11.78
N VAL A 340 5.85 12.33 -11.26
CA VAL A 340 6.05 11.94 -9.85
C VAL A 340 7.46 11.44 -9.55
N ILE A 341 7.97 11.85 -8.39
CA ILE A 341 9.20 11.34 -7.79
C ILE A 341 9.02 11.26 -6.28
N SER A 342 9.40 10.13 -5.68
CA SER A 342 9.36 9.93 -4.23
C SER A 342 10.72 10.20 -3.62
N LEU A 343 10.75 11.03 -2.59
CA LEU A 343 11.94 11.42 -1.84
C LEU A 343 12.15 10.50 -0.64
N PRO A 344 13.38 10.44 -0.07
CA PRO A 344 13.66 9.70 1.14
C PRO A 344 12.64 10.00 2.25
N MET A 345 12.02 8.94 2.80
CA MET A 345 10.99 9.05 3.83
C MET A 345 11.02 7.84 4.76
N PHE A 346 11.54 8.04 5.98
CA PHE A 346 11.59 7.05 7.05
C PHE A 346 11.69 7.76 8.42
N PRO A 347 11.27 7.10 9.52
CA PRO A 347 11.17 7.76 10.83
C PRO A 347 12.45 8.39 11.35
N GLU A 348 13.60 7.80 11.06
CA GLU A 348 14.92 8.20 11.55
C GLU A 348 15.64 9.23 10.64
N LEU A 349 14.95 9.77 9.63
CA LEU A 349 15.49 10.81 8.75
C LEU A 349 15.72 12.09 9.54
N THR A 350 16.89 12.73 9.36
CA THR A 350 17.21 13.98 10.07
C THR A 350 16.79 15.21 9.27
N GLU A 351 16.58 16.33 9.96
CA GLU A 351 16.32 17.62 9.31
C GLU A 351 17.45 18.08 8.41
N GLU A 352 18.71 17.79 8.78
CA GLU A 352 19.89 18.11 7.95
C GLU A 352 19.86 17.33 6.64
N GLU A 353 19.52 16.05 6.69
CA GLU A 353 19.34 15.24 5.49
C GLU A 353 18.19 15.78 4.64
N GLN A 354 17.06 16.15 5.24
CA GLN A 354 15.92 16.73 4.51
C GLN A 354 16.30 18.06 3.82
N ARG A 355 17.05 18.96 4.50
CA ARG A 355 17.57 20.18 3.88
C ARG A 355 18.51 19.88 2.70
N THR A 356 19.37 18.88 2.85
CA THR A 356 20.27 18.43 1.77
C THR A 356 19.48 17.88 0.58
N ILE A 357 18.46 17.04 0.83
CA ILE A 357 17.59 16.49 -0.21
C ILE A 357 16.86 17.62 -0.94
N ALA A 358 16.24 18.53 -0.19
CA ALA A 358 15.44 19.63 -0.75
C ALA A 358 16.31 20.58 -1.61
N SER A 359 17.43 21.04 -1.10
CA SER A 359 18.32 21.93 -1.86
C SER A 359 18.89 21.26 -3.10
N THR A 360 19.21 19.96 -3.01
CA THR A 360 19.72 19.18 -4.14
C THR A 360 18.64 19.01 -5.21
N LEU A 361 17.39 18.72 -4.81
CA LEU A 361 16.25 18.60 -5.75
C LEU A 361 16.00 19.90 -6.49
N ILE A 362 15.95 21.04 -5.79
CA ILE A 362 15.74 22.37 -6.38
C ILE A 362 16.84 22.68 -7.41
N ASP A 363 18.12 22.50 -7.04
CA ASP A 363 19.26 22.72 -7.97
C ASP A 363 19.22 21.79 -9.20
N CYS A 364 18.78 20.53 -9.03
CA CYS A 364 18.59 19.61 -10.15
C CYS A 364 17.49 20.07 -11.11
N ILE A 365 16.35 20.56 -10.58
CA ILE A 365 15.25 21.09 -11.40
C ILE A 365 15.72 22.32 -12.20
N GLU A 366 16.39 23.28 -11.58
CA GLU A 366 16.92 24.48 -12.24
C GLU A 366 17.89 24.13 -13.37
N LYS A 367 18.81 23.20 -13.12
CA LYS A 367 19.77 22.72 -14.14
C LYS A 367 19.11 21.96 -15.28
N SER A 368 18.08 21.17 -15.00
CA SER A 368 17.33 20.45 -16.05
C SER A 368 16.60 21.40 -17.00
N LYS A 369 16.06 22.51 -16.50
CA LYS A 369 15.43 23.57 -17.31
C LYS A 369 16.41 24.30 -18.21
N SER A 370 17.59 24.62 -17.67
CA SER A 370 18.65 25.33 -18.44
C SER A 370 19.14 24.51 -19.63
N LYS A 371 19.18 23.18 -19.53
CA LYS A 371 19.53 22.29 -20.63
C LYS A 371 18.45 22.13 -21.67
N ALA A 372 17.15 22.20 -21.30
CA ALA A 372 16.04 22.10 -22.20
C ALA A 372 15.81 23.40 -23.01
N ALA A 373 16.45 24.51 -22.62
CA ALA A 373 16.37 25.81 -23.28
C ALA A 373 17.48 26.06 -24.34
N VAL A 374 18.44 25.11 -24.47
CA VAL A 374 19.53 25.08 -25.45
C VAL A 374 19.25 24.02 -26.51
#